data_3e1491dd091b38435b71152223b406fe
#
_entry.id   3e1491dd091b38435b71152223b406fe
#
_cell.length_a   1.000
_cell.length_b   1.000
_cell.length_c   1.000
_cell.angle_alpha   90.00
_cell.angle_beta   90.00
_cell.angle_gamma   90.00
#
_symmetry.space_group_name_H-M   'P 1'
#
loop_
_entity.id
_entity.type
_entity.pdbx_description
1 polymer ?
#
loop_
_entity_poly.entity_id
_entity_poly.type
_entity_poly.pdbx_seq_one_letter_code
_entity_poly.pdbx_strand_id
1 'polypeptide(L)'
;MSLKNCYNFDDFRKLAKKKLPAPIFHYIDGGADDEVTMNRNTDSFNDCDLIPNILNSVGEPDLKTEVFGTKMDMPIFLSPTAMQSLYHPDGDKASARAAEKFGTIYSMSTMASFSIEEISNLSSGPKIFQLYIHKDQSITNDLIDRCKRANFNGMCITVDTIVAGNRERDHRTGFTTPPKFTLDSLMSFAMRPQWVFNYFTNKKFELANLKDKVEKGTNIAQSVMGYINEQYDPAMNWEDAEYCIKKWNGPIALKGVMSVEDAKRAIDIGCTAIMISNHGGRQLDGSRSPFDQVKAIKDAVGDKLEVILDGGVRRGTHVLKACLLYTSDAADERSSVDLGGRRII
;
A
#
# COMPACT_ATOMS: atom_id res chain seq x y z
N MET A 1 6.34 -3.40 26.60
CA MET A 1 5.06 -3.55 25.90
C MET A 1 5.14 -4.86 25.13
N SER A 2 4.14 -5.72 25.23
CA SER A 2 4.03 -6.99 24.48
C SER A 2 2.88 -6.89 23.48
N LEU A 3 2.83 -7.81 22.52
CA LEU A 3 1.71 -7.87 21.56
C LEU A 3 0.34 -7.96 22.25
N LYS A 4 0.26 -8.64 23.40
CA LYS A 4 -0.98 -8.76 24.19
C LYS A 4 -1.52 -7.42 24.71
N ASN A 5 -0.68 -6.38 24.75
CA ASN A 5 -1.01 -5.05 25.25
C ASN A 5 -1.13 -4.02 24.11
N CYS A 6 -1.31 -4.47 22.88
CA CYS A 6 -1.55 -3.63 21.73
C CYS A 6 -3.04 -3.69 21.38
N TYR A 7 -3.75 -2.61 21.64
CA TYR A 7 -5.21 -2.49 21.41
C TYR A 7 -5.56 -1.66 20.16
N ASN A 8 -4.57 -1.00 19.57
CA ASN A 8 -4.76 -0.12 18.42
C ASN A 8 -3.47 0.04 17.62
N PHE A 9 -3.55 0.71 16.49
CA PHE A 9 -2.42 0.95 15.60
C PHE A 9 -1.24 1.64 16.29
N ASP A 10 -1.51 2.66 17.15
CA ASP A 10 -0.46 3.40 17.83
C ASP A 10 0.33 2.54 18.83
N ASP A 11 -0.31 1.56 19.45
CA ASP A 11 0.37 0.63 20.34
C ASP A 11 1.33 -0.27 19.54
N PHE A 12 0.91 -0.76 18.36
CA PHE A 12 1.80 -1.50 17.46
C PHE A 12 2.95 -0.62 16.97
N ARG A 13 2.68 0.64 16.60
CA ARG A 13 3.71 1.61 16.18
C ARG A 13 4.73 1.86 17.29
N LYS A 14 4.28 2.07 18.53
CA LYS A 14 5.16 2.21 19.72
C LYS A 14 6.00 0.95 19.96
N LEU A 15 5.41 -0.23 19.79
CA LEU A 15 6.12 -1.50 19.92
C LEU A 15 7.17 -1.67 18.81
N ALA A 16 6.84 -1.34 17.57
CA ALA A 16 7.76 -1.36 16.45
C ALA A 16 8.96 -0.42 16.70
N LYS A 17 8.71 0.82 17.16
CA LYS A 17 9.77 1.78 17.52
C LYS A 17 10.75 1.23 18.57
N LYS A 18 10.27 0.41 19.50
CA LYS A 18 11.12 -0.24 20.51
C LYS A 18 11.95 -1.39 19.97
N LYS A 19 11.44 -2.09 18.95
CA LYS A 19 12.06 -3.31 18.39
C LYS A 19 12.98 -3.05 17.21
N LEU A 20 12.70 -2.02 16.42
CA LEU A 20 13.46 -1.71 15.21
C LEU A 20 14.59 -0.72 15.51
N PRO A 21 15.75 -0.82 14.82
CA PRO A 21 16.75 0.24 14.80
C PRO A 21 16.16 1.54 14.23
N ALA A 22 16.63 2.68 14.70
CA ALA A 22 16.11 3.98 14.32
C ALA A 22 16.07 4.21 12.79
N PRO A 23 17.12 3.90 12.00
CA PRO A 23 17.06 4.06 10.55
C PRO A 23 15.93 3.24 9.91
N ILE A 24 15.74 2.00 10.34
CA ILE A 24 14.69 1.12 9.82
C ILE A 24 13.31 1.60 10.24
N PHE A 25 13.15 2.01 11.52
CA PHE A 25 11.88 2.56 12.00
C PHE A 25 11.51 3.85 11.27
N HIS A 26 12.43 4.80 11.14
CA HIS A 26 12.15 6.09 10.48
C HIS A 26 11.86 5.93 9.00
N TYR A 27 12.51 4.98 8.32
CA TYR A 27 12.20 4.66 6.93
C TYR A 27 10.75 4.21 6.74
N ILE A 28 10.23 3.32 7.58
CA ILE A 28 8.85 2.80 7.46
C ILE A 28 7.80 3.80 7.99
N ASP A 29 8.16 4.60 9.00
CA ASP A 29 7.25 5.49 9.75
C ASP A 29 7.20 6.92 9.18
N GLY A 30 8.22 7.35 8.44
CA GLY A 30 8.37 8.74 7.98
C GLY A 30 7.61 9.07 6.71
N GLY A 31 7.20 10.34 6.59
CA GLY A 31 6.65 10.96 5.39
C GLY A 31 7.69 11.82 4.65
N ALA A 32 7.23 12.58 3.66
CA ALA A 32 8.02 13.55 2.94
C ALA A 32 8.04 14.90 3.67
N ASP A 33 9.13 15.64 3.51
CA ASP A 33 9.36 17.01 4.00
C ASP A 33 8.90 17.21 5.46
N ASP A 34 7.90 18.06 5.70
CA ASP A 34 7.36 18.40 7.03
C ASP A 34 6.28 17.40 7.51
N GLU A 35 5.96 16.37 6.72
CA GLU A 35 4.98 15.32 7.03
C GLU A 35 3.53 15.84 7.20
N VAL A 36 3.22 17.00 6.64
CA VAL A 36 1.88 17.59 6.68
C VAL A 36 0.85 16.67 6.04
N THR A 37 1.15 16.14 4.85
CA THR A 37 0.27 15.20 4.13
C THR A 37 0.10 13.89 4.89
N MET A 38 1.18 13.34 5.42
CA MET A 38 1.13 12.09 6.19
C MET A 38 0.21 12.21 7.40
N ASN A 39 0.30 13.30 8.15
CA ASN A 39 -0.56 13.57 9.31
C ASN A 39 -2.01 13.83 8.85
N ARG A 40 -2.22 14.67 7.84
CA ARG A 40 -3.54 14.96 7.27
C ARG A 40 -4.28 13.71 6.80
N ASN A 41 -3.59 12.72 6.27
CA ASN A 41 -4.21 11.46 5.84
C ASN A 41 -5.01 10.77 6.96
N THR A 42 -4.58 10.91 8.21
CA THR A 42 -5.30 10.36 9.36
C THR A 42 -6.25 11.39 9.98
N ASP A 43 -5.84 12.66 10.04
CA ASP A 43 -6.60 13.72 10.71
C ASP A 43 -7.88 14.07 9.96
N SER A 44 -7.89 13.97 8.62
CA SER A 44 -9.07 14.25 7.80
C SER A 44 -10.30 13.38 8.13
N PHE A 45 -10.09 12.18 8.69
CA PHE A 45 -11.21 11.40 9.19
C PHE A 45 -11.92 12.05 10.39
N ASN A 46 -11.27 12.96 11.11
CA ASN A 46 -11.87 13.67 12.24
C ASN A 46 -12.84 14.78 11.79
N ASP A 47 -12.73 15.22 10.53
CA ASP A 47 -13.61 16.24 9.95
C ASP A 47 -14.98 15.66 9.51
N CYS A 48 -15.16 14.35 9.63
CA CYS A 48 -16.40 13.65 9.31
C CYS A 48 -16.98 13.02 10.59
N ASP A 49 -18.17 13.45 10.99
CA ASP A 49 -18.88 12.90 12.14
C ASP A 49 -19.78 11.73 11.78
N LEU A 50 -19.97 10.79 12.73
CA LEU A 50 -20.93 9.72 12.64
C LEU A 50 -22.15 10.06 13.50
N ILE A 51 -23.33 10.09 12.89
CA ILE A 51 -24.60 10.31 13.59
C ILE A 51 -25.31 8.95 13.68
N PRO A 52 -25.30 8.29 14.85
CA PRO A 52 -25.92 6.97 14.97
C PRO A 52 -27.44 7.08 15.04
N ASN A 53 -28.14 6.24 14.28
CA ASN A 53 -29.57 6.01 14.46
C ASN A 53 -29.75 4.94 15.56
N ILE A 54 -30.65 5.19 16.49
CA ILE A 54 -30.95 4.29 17.61
C ILE A 54 -32.18 3.42 17.31
N LEU A 55 -32.33 2.32 18.04
CA LEU A 55 -33.45 1.39 17.99
C LEU A 55 -33.68 0.73 16.63
N ASN A 56 -32.69 0.73 15.77
CA ASN A 56 -32.67 -0.09 14.57
C ASN A 56 -32.31 -1.52 14.97
N SER A 57 -33.17 -2.48 14.66
CA SER A 57 -32.88 -3.88 14.88
C SER A 57 -31.77 -4.34 13.95
N VAL A 58 -30.52 -4.09 14.32
CA VAL A 58 -29.36 -4.59 13.61
C VAL A 58 -29.00 -5.95 14.18
N GLY A 59 -29.13 -6.99 13.37
CA GLY A 59 -28.64 -8.33 13.69
C GLY A 59 -27.11 -8.41 13.62
N GLU A 60 -26.58 -9.49 13.10
CA GLU A 60 -25.14 -9.58 12.82
C GLU A 60 -24.79 -8.73 11.57
N PRO A 61 -23.81 -7.80 11.65
CA PRO A 61 -23.42 -7.01 10.50
C PRO A 61 -22.72 -7.89 9.45
N ASP A 62 -23.09 -7.75 8.19
CA ASP A 62 -22.34 -8.35 7.07
C ASP A 62 -21.30 -7.36 6.56
N LEU A 63 -20.02 -7.72 6.73
CA LEU A 63 -18.88 -6.92 6.30
C LEU A 63 -18.32 -7.37 4.94
N LYS A 64 -18.95 -8.38 4.31
CA LYS A 64 -18.46 -8.92 3.05
C LYS A 64 -18.54 -7.91 1.93
N THR A 65 -17.53 -7.94 1.08
CA THR A 65 -17.46 -7.08 -0.11
C THR A 65 -16.71 -7.80 -1.23
N GLU A 66 -16.62 -7.14 -2.37
CA GLU A 66 -15.86 -7.67 -3.51
C GLU A 66 -15.03 -6.55 -4.13
N VAL A 67 -13.76 -6.82 -4.43
CA VAL A 67 -12.83 -5.92 -5.12
C VAL A 67 -12.01 -6.74 -6.11
N PHE A 68 -11.74 -6.19 -7.29
CA PHE A 68 -11.05 -6.91 -8.38
C PHE A 68 -11.75 -8.24 -8.75
N GLY A 69 -13.07 -8.30 -8.68
CA GLY A 69 -13.83 -9.54 -8.87
C GLY A 69 -13.59 -10.59 -7.79
N THR A 70 -13.00 -10.23 -6.66
CA THR A 70 -12.61 -11.11 -5.56
C THR A 70 -13.42 -10.82 -4.31
N LYS A 71 -14.09 -11.85 -3.78
CA LYS A 71 -14.85 -11.74 -2.52
C LYS A 71 -13.93 -11.64 -1.33
N MET A 72 -14.26 -10.78 -0.39
CA MET A 72 -13.57 -10.57 0.89
C MET A 72 -14.55 -10.61 2.05
N ASP A 73 -14.08 -11.06 3.21
CA ASP A 73 -14.91 -11.13 4.43
C ASP A 73 -15.02 -9.77 5.15
N MET A 74 -14.24 -8.80 4.76
CA MET A 74 -14.27 -7.44 5.33
C MET A 74 -13.80 -6.41 4.29
N PRO A 75 -14.26 -5.14 4.38
CA PRO A 75 -13.91 -4.08 3.43
C PRO A 75 -12.54 -3.46 3.71
N ILE A 76 -11.53 -4.27 3.98
CA ILE A 76 -10.14 -3.86 4.21
C ILE A 76 -9.21 -4.89 3.59
N PHE A 77 -8.16 -4.42 2.90
CA PHE A 77 -7.05 -5.27 2.50
C PHE A 77 -5.69 -4.63 2.76
N LEU A 78 -4.62 -5.39 2.65
CA LEU A 78 -3.27 -4.90 2.94
C LEU A 78 -2.72 -4.14 1.74
N SER A 79 -2.46 -2.84 1.93
CA SER A 79 -1.80 -2.00 0.93
C SER A 79 -0.37 -2.50 0.65
N PRO A 80 0.15 -2.37 -0.59
CA PRO A 80 1.46 -2.89 -0.94
C PRO A 80 2.57 -2.17 -0.18
N THR A 81 3.36 -2.94 0.57
CA THR A 81 4.49 -2.43 1.34
C THR A 81 5.78 -3.11 0.89
N ALA A 82 6.78 -2.31 0.55
CA ALA A 82 8.09 -2.79 0.12
C ALA A 82 8.95 -3.32 1.27
N MET A 83 9.92 -4.18 0.95
CA MET A 83 11.04 -4.56 1.81
C MET A 83 10.64 -5.07 3.21
N GLN A 84 9.56 -5.82 3.31
CA GLN A 84 8.98 -6.21 4.61
C GLN A 84 9.93 -7.05 5.48
N SER A 85 10.88 -7.81 4.90
CA SER A 85 11.86 -8.57 5.69
C SER A 85 12.91 -7.70 6.40
N LEU A 86 13.02 -6.41 6.10
CA LEU A 86 13.77 -5.47 6.94
C LEU A 86 13.10 -5.21 8.29
N TYR A 87 11.79 -5.38 8.37
CA TYR A 87 11.01 -5.12 9.59
C TYR A 87 10.79 -6.38 10.41
N HIS A 88 10.55 -7.50 9.72
CA HIS A 88 10.34 -8.81 10.34
C HIS A 88 10.85 -9.92 9.42
N PRO A 89 11.49 -10.99 9.95
CA PRO A 89 12.04 -12.07 9.13
C PRO A 89 11.04 -12.73 8.18
N ASP A 90 9.79 -12.90 8.62
CA ASP A 90 8.73 -13.47 7.79
C ASP A 90 8.19 -12.51 6.73
N GLY A 91 8.37 -11.19 6.91
CA GLY A 91 8.05 -10.17 5.93
C GLY A 91 6.72 -10.40 5.18
N ASP A 92 6.81 -10.41 3.85
CA ASP A 92 5.68 -10.63 2.94
C ASP A 92 4.91 -11.94 3.20
N LYS A 93 5.61 -12.99 3.67
CA LYS A 93 4.99 -14.27 4.01
C LYS A 93 4.01 -14.16 5.18
N ALA A 94 4.37 -13.38 6.21
CA ALA A 94 3.48 -13.13 7.35
C ALA A 94 2.25 -12.34 6.92
N SER A 95 2.42 -11.34 6.07
CA SER A 95 1.33 -10.52 5.54
C SER A 95 0.38 -11.34 4.66
N ALA A 96 0.91 -12.18 3.76
CA ALA A 96 0.09 -13.04 2.91
C ALA A 96 -0.73 -14.07 3.72
N ARG A 97 -0.11 -14.72 4.73
CA ARG A 97 -0.83 -15.63 5.64
C ARG A 97 -1.91 -14.92 6.46
N ALA A 98 -1.63 -13.68 6.90
CA ALA A 98 -2.60 -12.91 7.65
C ALA A 98 -3.80 -12.54 6.77
N ALA A 99 -3.57 -12.08 5.55
CA ALA A 99 -4.64 -11.76 4.60
C ALA A 99 -5.51 -12.99 4.32
N GLU A 100 -4.90 -14.14 4.01
CA GLU A 100 -5.62 -15.41 3.80
C GLU A 100 -6.45 -15.81 5.03
N LYS A 101 -5.84 -15.74 6.23
CA LYS A 101 -6.52 -16.08 7.48
C LYS A 101 -7.77 -15.25 7.76
N PHE A 102 -7.75 -13.98 7.37
CA PHE A 102 -8.84 -13.05 7.60
C PHE A 102 -9.74 -12.82 6.37
N GLY A 103 -9.63 -13.69 5.35
CA GLY A 103 -10.47 -13.63 4.17
C GLY A 103 -10.37 -12.33 3.38
N THR A 104 -9.16 -11.74 3.30
CA THR A 104 -8.92 -10.48 2.58
C THR A 104 -7.77 -10.58 1.58
N ILE A 105 -7.56 -9.54 0.76
CA ILE A 105 -6.54 -9.51 -0.28
C ILE A 105 -5.17 -9.14 0.31
N TYR A 106 -4.12 -9.84 -0.12
CA TYR A 106 -2.74 -9.43 0.05
C TYR A 106 -2.25 -8.67 -1.19
N SER A 107 -1.75 -7.45 -1.00
CA SER A 107 -1.12 -6.67 -2.07
C SER A 107 0.39 -6.81 -2.01
N MET A 108 0.97 -7.46 -3.02
CA MET A 108 2.41 -7.67 -3.11
C MET A 108 3.09 -6.51 -3.85
N SER A 109 4.14 -5.96 -3.28
CA SER A 109 4.94 -4.91 -3.93
C SER A 109 5.91 -5.48 -4.98
N THR A 110 6.20 -4.74 -6.05
CA THR A 110 7.34 -4.99 -6.94
C THR A 110 8.63 -5.19 -6.14
N MET A 111 8.79 -4.40 -5.07
CA MET A 111 9.96 -4.41 -4.20
C MET A 111 9.78 -5.31 -2.97
N ALA A 112 9.01 -6.38 -3.10
CA ALA A 112 8.85 -7.37 -2.05
C ALA A 112 10.15 -8.15 -1.78
N SER A 113 10.30 -8.63 -0.55
CA SER A 113 11.47 -9.41 -0.11
C SER A 113 11.38 -10.89 -0.48
N PHE A 114 10.23 -11.34 -0.93
CA PHE A 114 9.97 -12.69 -1.44
C PHE A 114 9.44 -12.61 -2.86
N SER A 115 9.64 -13.66 -3.65
CA SER A 115 9.22 -13.65 -5.04
C SER A 115 7.71 -13.90 -5.21
N ILE A 116 7.19 -13.55 -6.38
CA ILE A 116 5.82 -13.82 -6.82
C ILE A 116 5.50 -15.30 -6.61
N GLU A 117 6.43 -16.19 -7.01
CA GLU A 117 6.28 -17.63 -6.93
C GLU A 117 6.30 -18.14 -5.48
N GLU A 118 7.22 -17.60 -4.64
CA GLU A 118 7.27 -17.96 -3.21
C GLU A 118 5.97 -17.63 -2.49
N ILE A 119 5.38 -16.47 -2.77
CA ILE A 119 4.12 -16.05 -2.15
C ILE A 119 2.93 -16.83 -2.71
N SER A 120 2.89 -17.07 -4.01
CA SER A 120 1.82 -17.85 -4.62
C SER A 120 1.79 -19.30 -4.12
N ASN A 121 2.96 -19.92 -3.94
CA ASN A 121 3.07 -21.28 -3.39
C ASN A 121 2.75 -21.34 -1.88
N LEU A 122 2.90 -20.23 -1.17
CA LEU A 122 2.69 -20.16 0.28
C LEU A 122 1.23 -20.01 0.66
N SER A 123 0.46 -19.25 -0.11
CA SER A 123 -0.91 -18.83 0.23
C SER A 123 -1.83 -19.05 -0.96
N SER A 124 -2.97 -19.69 -0.72
CA SER A 124 -4.08 -19.82 -1.66
C SER A 124 -5.03 -18.61 -1.64
N GLY A 125 -4.88 -17.72 -0.66
CA GLY A 125 -5.69 -16.51 -0.53
C GLY A 125 -5.52 -15.54 -1.70
N PRO A 126 -6.48 -14.63 -1.90
CA PRO A 126 -6.47 -13.70 -3.01
C PRO A 126 -5.29 -12.73 -2.93
N LYS A 127 -4.68 -12.46 -4.08
CA LYS A 127 -3.48 -11.62 -4.20
C LYS A 127 -3.58 -10.66 -5.36
N ILE A 128 -3.14 -9.42 -5.15
CA ILE A 128 -2.89 -8.46 -6.22
C ILE A 128 -1.41 -8.07 -6.24
N PHE A 129 -0.91 -7.65 -7.38
CA PHE A 129 0.47 -7.21 -7.53
C PHE A 129 0.54 -5.71 -7.79
N GLN A 130 1.36 -5.01 -7.01
CA GLN A 130 1.67 -3.60 -7.26
C GLN A 130 2.86 -3.52 -8.20
N LEU A 131 2.63 -2.92 -9.36
CA LEU A 131 3.59 -2.76 -10.44
C LEU A 131 4.14 -1.34 -10.46
N TYR A 132 5.46 -1.20 -10.49
CA TYR A 132 6.13 -0.02 -11.03
C TYR A 132 6.45 -0.28 -12.49
N ILE A 133 6.15 0.68 -13.37
CA ILE A 133 6.59 0.63 -14.77
C ILE A 133 8.07 0.99 -14.81
N HIS A 134 8.87 0.17 -15.47
CA HIS A 134 10.31 0.33 -15.57
C HIS A 134 10.71 0.92 -16.92
N LYS A 135 11.80 1.68 -16.97
CA LYS A 135 12.42 2.11 -18.23
C LYS A 135 12.72 0.93 -19.14
N ASP A 136 13.30 -0.14 -18.57
CA ASP A 136 13.41 -1.42 -19.25
C ASP A 136 12.06 -2.14 -19.25
N GLN A 137 11.32 -1.99 -20.33
CA GLN A 137 10.00 -2.60 -20.50
C GLN A 137 10.03 -4.14 -20.40
N SER A 138 11.19 -4.78 -20.63
CA SER A 138 11.32 -6.23 -20.48
C SER A 138 11.10 -6.68 -19.03
N ILE A 139 11.50 -5.85 -18.05
CA ILE A 139 11.28 -6.10 -16.62
C ILE A 139 9.79 -6.01 -16.30
N THR A 140 9.14 -4.94 -16.75
CA THR A 140 7.69 -4.74 -16.60
C THR A 140 6.92 -5.93 -17.18
N ASN A 141 7.29 -6.38 -18.37
CA ASN A 141 6.68 -7.50 -19.05
C ASN A 141 6.86 -8.82 -18.31
N ASP A 142 8.07 -9.10 -17.83
CA ASP A 142 8.36 -10.32 -17.04
C ASP A 142 7.51 -10.36 -15.76
N LEU A 143 7.43 -9.26 -15.02
CA LEU A 143 6.61 -9.17 -13.81
C LEU A 143 5.13 -9.45 -14.09
N ILE A 144 4.56 -8.86 -15.14
CA ILE A 144 3.17 -9.11 -15.54
C ILE A 144 2.97 -10.59 -15.90
N ASP A 145 3.85 -11.17 -16.70
CA ASP A 145 3.74 -12.56 -17.15
C ASP A 145 3.93 -13.56 -15.98
N ARG A 146 4.79 -13.26 -15.02
CA ARG A 146 4.96 -14.05 -13.78
C ARG A 146 3.70 -13.99 -12.91
N CYS A 147 3.10 -12.81 -12.73
CA CYS A 147 1.84 -12.67 -11.99
C CYS A 147 0.70 -13.48 -12.62
N LYS A 148 0.60 -13.50 -13.96
CA LYS A 148 -0.37 -14.32 -14.67
C LYS A 148 -0.16 -15.81 -14.42
N ARG A 149 1.09 -16.29 -14.55
CA ARG A 149 1.43 -17.69 -14.28
C ARG A 149 1.20 -18.10 -12.83
N ALA A 150 1.34 -17.15 -11.90
CA ALA A 150 1.14 -17.34 -10.48
C ALA A 150 -0.32 -17.13 -10.02
N ASN A 151 -1.25 -16.89 -10.97
CA ASN A 151 -2.68 -16.70 -10.73
C ASN A 151 -3.00 -15.58 -9.74
N PHE A 152 -2.37 -14.42 -9.89
CA PHE A 152 -2.77 -13.22 -9.16
C PHE A 152 -4.14 -12.72 -9.63
N ASN A 153 -4.98 -12.27 -8.70
CA ASN A 153 -6.37 -11.87 -8.96
C ASN A 153 -6.48 -10.50 -9.64
N GLY A 154 -5.51 -9.62 -9.41
CA GLY A 154 -5.50 -8.27 -9.95
C GLY A 154 -4.11 -7.63 -9.89
N MET A 155 -4.04 -6.44 -10.44
CA MET A 155 -2.83 -5.62 -10.46
C MET A 155 -3.14 -4.17 -10.11
N CYS A 156 -2.20 -3.47 -9.48
CA CYS A 156 -2.28 -2.02 -9.37
C CYS A 156 -0.98 -1.37 -9.86
N ILE A 157 -1.09 -0.46 -10.81
CA ILE A 157 0.03 0.32 -11.35
C ILE A 157 0.19 1.56 -10.48
N THR A 158 1.38 1.74 -9.91
CA THR A 158 1.70 2.92 -9.10
C THR A 158 2.19 4.04 -10.01
N VAL A 159 1.50 5.20 -9.99
CA VAL A 159 1.74 6.32 -10.89
C VAL A 159 2.16 7.62 -10.17
N ASP A 160 2.25 7.60 -8.86
CA ASP A 160 2.59 8.74 -8.00
C ASP A 160 4.08 8.80 -7.59
N THR A 161 4.95 8.02 -8.24
CA THR A 161 6.37 7.88 -7.89
C THR A 161 7.31 8.23 -9.03
N ILE A 162 7.01 9.33 -9.74
CA ILE A 162 7.83 9.84 -10.86
C ILE A 162 9.26 10.19 -10.37
N VAL A 163 9.35 10.71 -9.15
CA VAL A 163 10.60 11.00 -8.43
C VAL A 163 10.52 10.46 -7.01
N ALA A 164 11.67 10.20 -6.38
CA ALA A 164 11.69 9.81 -4.98
C ALA A 164 11.28 11.00 -4.09
N GLY A 165 10.34 10.79 -3.17
CA GLY A 165 9.97 11.79 -2.18
C GLY A 165 11.13 12.13 -1.25
N ASN A 166 11.23 13.39 -0.85
CA ASN A 166 12.27 13.89 0.06
C ASN A 166 11.94 13.48 1.50
N ARG A 167 12.42 12.33 1.94
CA ARG A 167 12.21 11.84 3.31
C ARG A 167 13.35 12.25 4.22
N GLU A 168 13.24 13.40 4.85
CA GLU A 168 14.30 13.97 5.69
C GLU A 168 14.73 13.05 6.84
N ARG A 169 13.83 12.24 7.39
CA ARG A 169 14.17 11.28 8.45
C ARG A 169 15.18 10.23 7.94
N ASP A 170 15.11 9.83 6.68
CA ASP A 170 16.07 8.89 6.07
C ASP A 170 17.45 9.55 5.98
N HIS A 171 17.52 10.83 5.57
CA HIS A 171 18.76 11.60 5.55
C HIS A 171 19.35 11.78 6.94
N ARG A 172 18.54 12.15 7.94
CA ARG A 172 18.98 12.37 9.34
C ARG A 172 19.50 11.09 9.99
N THR A 173 18.97 9.93 9.63
CA THR A 173 19.43 8.64 10.16
C THR A 173 20.50 7.97 9.29
N GLY A 174 20.83 8.54 8.15
CA GLY A 174 21.79 8.00 7.20
C GLY A 174 21.32 6.76 6.46
N PHE A 175 20.01 6.50 6.42
CA PHE A 175 19.41 5.48 5.57
C PHE A 175 19.28 6.02 4.13
N THR A 176 20.43 6.40 3.58
CA THR A 176 20.59 7.02 2.26
C THR A 176 21.21 6.04 1.28
N THR A 177 21.46 6.52 0.05
CA THR A 177 22.16 5.76 -0.97
C THR A 177 23.42 6.51 -1.43
N PRO A 178 24.60 6.00 -1.15
CA PRO A 178 24.90 4.86 -0.24
C PRO A 178 24.53 5.17 1.22
N PRO A 179 24.32 4.16 2.08
CA PRO A 179 24.04 4.38 3.50
C PRO A 179 25.21 5.09 4.19
N LYS A 180 24.88 6.16 4.95
CA LYS A 180 25.85 6.96 5.72
C LYS A 180 25.36 7.05 7.17
N PHE A 181 25.37 5.91 7.87
CA PHE A 181 24.84 5.85 9.23
C PHE A 181 25.61 6.75 10.17
N THR A 182 24.87 7.54 10.96
CA THR A 182 25.40 8.36 12.05
C THR A 182 25.82 7.48 13.24
N LEU A 183 26.60 8.05 14.18
CA LEU A 183 26.96 7.34 15.41
C LEU A 183 25.69 6.92 16.22
N ASP A 184 24.67 7.78 16.27
CA ASP A 184 23.39 7.47 16.92
C ASP A 184 22.67 6.31 16.23
N SER A 185 22.73 6.25 14.92
CA SER A 185 22.18 5.14 14.14
C SER A 185 22.92 3.84 14.42
N LEU A 186 24.24 3.85 14.47
CA LEU A 186 25.06 2.68 14.82
C LEU A 186 24.75 2.22 16.26
N MET A 187 24.66 3.16 17.20
CA MET A 187 24.26 2.85 18.59
C MET A 187 22.85 2.24 18.63
N SER A 188 21.93 2.76 17.82
CA SER A 188 20.56 2.22 17.73
C SER A 188 20.53 0.77 17.23
N PHE A 189 21.39 0.39 16.27
CA PHE A 189 21.56 -1.01 15.87
C PHE A 189 22.10 -1.86 17.03
N ALA A 190 23.13 -1.39 17.74
CA ALA A 190 23.70 -2.10 18.89
C ALA A 190 22.68 -2.33 20.01
N MET A 191 21.77 -1.39 20.23
CA MET A 191 20.68 -1.51 21.21
C MET A 191 19.52 -2.41 20.76
N ARG A 192 19.57 -3.00 19.57
CA ARG A 192 18.53 -3.89 19.03
C ARG A 192 19.10 -5.27 18.63
N PRO A 193 19.74 -6.00 19.57
CA PRO A 193 20.47 -7.23 19.27
C PRO A 193 19.60 -8.30 18.62
N GLN A 194 18.33 -8.39 18.97
CA GLN A 194 17.40 -9.33 18.35
C GLN A 194 17.17 -9.04 16.87
N TRP A 195 17.04 -7.76 16.49
CA TRP A 195 16.91 -7.38 15.10
C TRP A 195 18.19 -7.69 14.31
N VAL A 196 19.35 -7.35 14.88
CA VAL A 196 20.67 -7.63 14.30
C VAL A 196 20.87 -9.14 14.11
N PHE A 197 20.58 -9.94 15.13
CA PHE A 197 20.65 -11.39 15.05
C PHE A 197 19.75 -11.93 13.93
N ASN A 198 18.49 -11.52 13.90
CA ASN A 198 17.55 -11.93 12.87
C ASN A 198 18.03 -11.55 11.45
N TYR A 199 18.60 -10.36 11.29
CA TYR A 199 19.10 -9.88 9.99
C TYR A 199 20.24 -10.74 9.44
N PHE A 200 21.13 -11.23 10.32
CA PHE A 200 22.28 -12.05 9.90
C PHE A 200 21.98 -13.57 9.80
N THR A 201 20.98 -14.04 10.53
CA THR A 201 20.67 -15.50 10.60
C THR A 201 19.55 -15.94 9.66
N ASN A 202 18.70 -15.02 9.20
CA ASN A 202 17.64 -15.35 8.24
C ASN A 202 18.10 -15.16 6.79
N LYS A 203 17.21 -15.48 5.84
CA LYS A 203 17.43 -15.21 4.41
C LYS A 203 17.93 -13.79 4.24
N LYS A 204 19.05 -13.61 3.53
CA LYS A 204 19.55 -12.27 3.21
C LYS A 204 18.46 -11.47 2.51
N PHE A 205 18.31 -10.22 2.95
CA PHE A 205 17.40 -9.30 2.28
C PHE A 205 17.78 -9.15 0.81
N GLU A 206 16.81 -9.31 -0.06
CA GLU A 206 16.94 -9.09 -1.50
C GLU A 206 15.61 -8.56 -2.05
N LEU A 207 15.64 -7.86 -3.17
CA LEU A 207 14.46 -7.57 -3.97
C LEU A 207 14.18 -8.80 -4.85
N ALA A 208 13.43 -9.76 -4.31
CA ALA A 208 13.34 -11.10 -4.88
C ALA A 208 12.74 -11.13 -6.29
N ASN A 209 11.89 -10.17 -6.64
CA ASN A 209 11.30 -10.07 -7.98
C ASN A 209 12.24 -9.46 -9.02
N LEU A 210 13.31 -8.79 -8.58
CA LEU A 210 14.25 -8.03 -9.40
C LEU A 210 15.68 -8.58 -9.30
N LYS A 211 15.87 -9.75 -8.69
CA LYS A 211 17.16 -10.32 -8.31
C LYS A 211 18.14 -10.45 -9.48
N ASP A 212 17.65 -10.84 -10.65
CA ASP A 212 18.49 -11.06 -11.82
C ASP A 212 18.81 -9.76 -12.59
N LYS A 213 18.18 -8.66 -12.18
CA LYS A 213 18.29 -7.33 -12.81
C LYS A 213 19.09 -6.34 -11.95
N VAL A 214 19.34 -6.67 -10.68
CA VAL A 214 20.16 -5.87 -9.76
C VAL A 214 21.58 -6.44 -9.75
N GLU A 215 22.61 -5.60 -9.99
CA GLU A 215 24.01 -6.03 -10.03
C GLU A 215 24.43 -6.78 -8.76
N LYS A 216 25.01 -7.96 -8.95
CA LYS A 216 25.56 -8.78 -7.87
C LYS A 216 26.81 -8.13 -7.30
N GLY A 217 26.80 -7.80 -6.02
CA GLY A 217 28.03 -7.40 -5.29
C GLY A 217 28.03 -6.02 -4.67
N THR A 218 27.00 -5.22 -4.88
CA THR A 218 26.82 -3.93 -4.21
C THR A 218 26.11 -4.09 -2.87
N ASN A 219 26.39 -3.22 -1.89
CA ASN A 219 25.67 -3.17 -0.62
C ASN A 219 24.16 -3.02 -0.87
N ILE A 220 23.32 -3.82 -0.18
CA ILE A 220 21.88 -3.97 -0.41
C ILE A 220 21.17 -2.63 -0.56
N ALA A 221 21.46 -1.65 0.31
CA ALA A 221 20.88 -0.31 0.22
C ALA A 221 21.33 0.47 -1.02
N GLN A 222 22.59 0.30 -1.47
CA GLN A 222 23.08 0.89 -2.73
C GLN A 222 22.37 0.28 -3.94
N SER A 223 22.14 -1.05 -3.92
CA SER A 223 21.48 -1.74 -5.01
C SER A 223 20.01 -1.32 -5.15
N VAL A 224 19.29 -1.19 -4.03
CA VAL A 224 17.84 -0.88 -4.05
C VAL A 224 17.57 0.53 -4.52
N MET A 225 18.22 1.52 -3.92
CA MET A 225 17.96 2.92 -4.27
C MET A 225 18.62 3.31 -5.59
N GLY A 226 19.81 2.75 -5.90
CA GLY A 226 20.43 2.90 -7.22
C GLY A 226 19.51 2.38 -8.31
N TYR A 227 18.97 1.19 -8.13
CA TYR A 227 17.99 0.59 -9.03
C TYR A 227 16.73 1.45 -9.19
N ILE A 228 16.17 1.96 -8.09
CA ILE A 228 14.99 2.85 -8.13
C ILE A 228 15.29 4.08 -8.99
N ASN A 229 16.43 4.75 -8.74
CA ASN A 229 16.79 5.96 -9.46
C ASN A 229 17.07 5.71 -10.96
N GLU A 230 17.60 4.55 -11.29
CA GLU A 230 17.91 4.17 -12.68
C GLU A 230 16.68 3.72 -13.46
N GLN A 231 15.79 2.97 -12.81
CA GLN A 231 14.68 2.29 -13.47
C GLN A 231 13.36 3.05 -13.42
N TYR A 232 13.20 4.02 -12.51
CA TYR A 232 12.03 4.87 -12.54
C TYR A 232 12.12 5.84 -13.72
N ASP A 233 11.03 5.87 -14.47
CA ASP A 233 10.95 6.74 -15.66
C ASP A 233 10.13 8.00 -15.34
N PRO A 234 10.78 9.17 -15.21
CA PRO A 234 10.07 10.42 -15.05
C PRO A 234 9.26 10.82 -16.31
N ALA A 235 9.52 10.18 -17.45
CA ALA A 235 8.75 10.38 -18.69
C ALA A 235 7.56 9.41 -18.80
N MET A 236 7.32 8.53 -17.82
CA MET A 236 6.17 7.64 -17.79
C MET A 236 4.86 8.41 -18.03
N ASN A 237 4.04 7.89 -18.91
CA ASN A 237 2.82 8.55 -19.36
C ASN A 237 1.62 7.59 -19.41
N TRP A 238 0.48 8.09 -19.86
CA TRP A 238 -0.77 7.33 -19.94
C TRP A 238 -0.73 6.16 -20.93
N GLU A 239 0.07 6.27 -21.98
CA GLU A 239 0.22 5.22 -23.02
C GLU A 239 0.97 4.02 -22.42
N ASP A 240 1.96 4.26 -21.54
CA ASP A 240 2.67 3.21 -20.83
C ASP A 240 1.73 2.46 -19.87
N ALA A 241 0.85 3.19 -19.18
CA ALA A 241 -0.16 2.59 -18.31
C ALA A 241 -1.17 1.76 -19.14
N GLU A 242 -1.68 2.31 -20.25
CA GLU A 242 -2.59 1.62 -21.16
C GLU A 242 -1.97 0.35 -21.74
N TYR A 243 -0.69 0.38 -22.10
CA TYR A 243 0.05 -0.81 -22.54
C TYR A 243 0.03 -1.91 -21.46
N CYS A 244 0.32 -1.56 -20.22
CA CYS A 244 0.32 -2.52 -19.10
C CYS A 244 -1.09 -3.08 -18.85
N ILE A 245 -2.13 -2.24 -18.93
CA ILE A 245 -3.54 -2.64 -18.80
C ILE A 245 -3.90 -3.67 -19.85
N LYS A 246 -3.62 -3.37 -21.11
CA LYS A 246 -3.86 -4.29 -22.26
C LYS A 246 -3.08 -5.59 -22.11
N LYS A 247 -1.82 -5.49 -21.67
CA LYS A 247 -0.98 -6.68 -21.46
C LYS A 247 -1.49 -7.53 -20.30
N TRP A 248 -1.89 -6.93 -19.18
CA TRP A 248 -2.46 -7.68 -18.05
C TRP A 248 -3.78 -8.35 -18.41
N ASN A 249 -4.67 -7.64 -19.07
CA ASN A 249 -6.00 -8.10 -19.54
C ASN A 249 -6.81 -8.80 -18.42
N GLY A 250 -6.94 -8.13 -17.29
CA GLY A 250 -7.67 -8.57 -16.12
C GLY A 250 -7.98 -7.40 -15.18
N PRO A 251 -8.51 -7.63 -13.97
CA PRO A 251 -8.80 -6.55 -13.01
C PRO A 251 -7.54 -5.74 -12.70
N ILE A 252 -7.60 -4.41 -12.88
CA ILE A 252 -6.44 -3.53 -12.73
C ILE A 252 -6.83 -2.15 -12.24
N ALA A 253 -6.02 -1.60 -11.32
CA ALA A 253 -6.18 -0.26 -10.80
C ALA A 253 -4.98 0.64 -11.15
N LEU A 254 -5.22 1.96 -11.28
CA LEU A 254 -4.17 2.96 -11.09
C LEU A 254 -4.12 3.36 -9.62
N LYS A 255 -2.93 3.27 -8.99
CA LYS A 255 -2.66 3.71 -7.62
C LYS A 255 -1.91 5.03 -7.62
N GLY A 256 -2.44 6.02 -6.90
CA GLY A 256 -1.89 7.38 -6.86
C GLY A 256 -2.80 8.42 -7.50
N VAL A 257 -4.04 8.05 -7.80
CA VAL A 257 -5.04 8.94 -8.40
C VAL A 257 -5.60 9.85 -7.32
N MET A 258 -5.47 11.18 -7.50
CA MET A 258 -5.93 12.19 -6.55
C MET A 258 -6.83 13.27 -7.16
N SER A 259 -7.08 13.21 -8.47
CA SER A 259 -7.95 14.15 -9.18
C SER A 259 -9.12 13.48 -9.89
N VAL A 260 -10.19 14.22 -10.09
CA VAL A 260 -11.37 13.78 -10.86
C VAL A 260 -11.00 13.57 -12.32
N GLU A 261 -10.14 14.42 -12.86
CA GLU A 261 -9.69 14.36 -14.26
C GLU A 261 -8.95 13.07 -14.53
N ASP A 262 -7.99 12.71 -13.65
CA ASP A 262 -7.23 11.46 -13.79
C ASP A 262 -8.11 10.22 -13.58
N ALA A 263 -9.08 10.31 -12.66
CA ALA A 263 -10.03 9.23 -12.44
C ALA A 263 -10.91 8.97 -13.68
N LYS A 264 -11.37 10.02 -14.38
CA LYS A 264 -12.08 9.89 -15.66
C LYS A 264 -11.19 9.30 -16.75
N ARG A 265 -9.96 9.78 -16.85
CA ARG A 265 -9.00 9.26 -17.84
C ARG A 265 -8.64 7.79 -17.58
N ALA A 266 -8.63 7.35 -16.33
CA ALA A 266 -8.44 5.93 -16.00
C ALA A 266 -9.55 5.04 -16.61
N ILE A 267 -10.80 5.53 -16.70
CA ILE A 267 -11.88 4.82 -17.41
C ILE A 267 -11.52 4.67 -18.89
N ASP A 268 -11.08 5.76 -19.53
CA ASP A 268 -10.85 5.82 -20.97
C ASP A 268 -9.75 4.84 -21.42
N ILE A 269 -8.72 4.61 -20.58
CA ILE A 269 -7.64 3.66 -20.86
C ILE A 269 -7.95 2.21 -20.43
N GLY A 270 -9.15 1.95 -19.88
CA GLY A 270 -9.64 0.61 -19.56
C GLY A 270 -9.28 0.08 -18.18
N CYS A 271 -9.03 0.94 -17.20
CA CYS A 271 -8.94 0.52 -15.80
C CYS A 271 -10.27 -0.04 -15.30
N THR A 272 -10.21 -1.02 -14.41
CA THR A 272 -11.40 -1.54 -13.70
C THR A 272 -11.58 -0.92 -12.34
N ALA A 273 -10.49 -0.36 -11.77
CA ALA A 273 -10.46 0.27 -10.46
C ALA A 273 -9.49 1.45 -10.43
N ILE A 274 -9.59 2.27 -9.39
CA ILE A 274 -8.60 3.26 -8.99
C ILE A 274 -8.33 3.17 -7.49
N MET A 275 -7.09 3.42 -7.09
CA MET A 275 -6.72 3.59 -5.68
C MET A 275 -6.41 5.07 -5.45
N ILE A 276 -7.31 5.75 -4.73
CA ILE A 276 -7.11 7.14 -4.31
C ILE A 276 -6.02 7.13 -3.25
N SER A 277 -4.86 7.66 -3.59
CA SER A 277 -3.65 7.54 -2.79
C SER A 277 -2.70 8.71 -3.04
N ASN A 278 -2.04 9.17 -2.00
CA ASN A 278 -0.90 10.07 -2.05
C ASN A 278 0.37 9.38 -1.53
N HIS A 279 0.44 8.05 -1.71
CA HIS A 279 1.55 7.21 -1.24
C HIS A 279 1.80 7.29 0.28
N GLY A 280 0.74 7.50 1.06
CA GLY A 280 0.86 7.67 2.51
C GLY A 280 1.57 8.97 2.94
N GLY A 281 1.57 10.00 2.10
CA GLY A 281 2.29 11.25 2.36
C GLY A 281 3.82 11.13 2.24
N ARG A 282 4.31 10.17 1.48
CA ARG A 282 5.74 9.85 1.35
C ARG A 282 6.38 10.39 0.06
N GLN A 283 5.59 11.00 -0.83
CA GLN A 283 6.01 11.54 -2.11
C GLN A 283 5.89 13.07 -2.12
N LEU A 284 4.75 13.63 -2.42
CA LEU A 284 4.49 15.07 -2.41
C LEU A 284 3.91 15.48 -1.06
N ASP A 285 4.62 16.33 -0.29
CA ASP A 285 4.03 16.95 0.89
C ASP A 285 3.17 18.17 0.52
N GLY A 286 2.25 18.59 1.40
CA GLY A 286 1.26 19.62 1.10
C GLY A 286 0.08 19.14 0.24
N SER A 287 0.00 17.85 -0.10
CA SER A 287 -1.12 17.25 -0.84
C SER A 287 -2.39 17.16 0.03
N ARG A 288 -3.54 17.00 -0.63
CA ARG A 288 -4.79 16.65 0.05
C ARG A 288 -4.74 15.23 0.58
N SER A 289 -5.58 14.94 1.59
CA SER A 289 -5.84 13.58 2.02
C SER A 289 -6.61 12.80 0.93
N PRO A 290 -6.31 11.51 0.74
CA PRO A 290 -7.13 10.64 -0.10
C PRO A 290 -8.60 10.60 0.34
N PHE A 291 -8.86 10.63 1.66
CA PHE A 291 -10.21 10.64 2.21
C PHE A 291 -11.03 11.84 1.73
N ASP A 292 -10.43 13.04 1.65
CA ASP A 292 -11.09 14.28 1.16
C ASP A 292 -11.47 14.19 -0.33
N GLN A 293 -10.84 13.31 -1.09
CA GLN A 293 -11.08 13.16 -2.53
C GLN A 293 -12.10 12.06 -2.87
N VAL A 294 -12.43 11.18 -1.92
CA VAL A 294 -13.32 10.03 -2.16
C VAL A 294 -14.64 10.46 -2.76
N LYS A 295 -15.34 11.41 -2.12
CA LYS A 295 -16.68 11.82 -2.57
C LYS A 295 -16.65 12.41 -3.98
N ALA A 296 -15.79 13.39 -4.22
CA ALA A 296 -15.72 14.08 -5.51
C ALA A 296 -15.35 13.12 -6.66
N ILE A 297 -14.43 12.18 -6.41
CA ILE A 297 -14.01 11.20 -7.41
C ILE A 297 -15.14 10.19 -7.64
N LYS A 298 -15.78 9.66 -6.58
CA LYS A 298 -16.87 8.70 -6.72
C LYS A 298 -18.06 9.30 -7.46
N ASP A 299 -18.46 10.51 -7.13
CA ASP A 299 -19.55 11.22 -7.81
C ASP A 299 -19.24 11.38 -9.31
N ALA A 300 -17.98 11.55 -9.69
CA ALA A 300 -17.56 11.74 -11.06
C ALA A 300 -17.44 10.45 -11.87
N VAL A 301 -17.02 9.34 -11.27
CA VAL A 301 -16.81 8.06 -11.97
C VAL A 301 -18.01 7.12 -11.85
N GLY A 302 -18.87 7.31 -10.86
CA GLY A 302 -20.04 6.46 -10.63
C GLY A 302 -19.67 4.99 -10.45
N ASP A 303 -20.41 4.11 -11.10
CA ASP A 303 -20.18 2.66 -11.07
C ASP A 303 -19.24 2.17 -12.20
N LYS A 304 -18.65 3.09 -12.97
CA LYS A 304 -17.72 2.74 -14.07
C LYS A 304 -16.38 2.23 -13.57
N LEU A 305 -15.97 2.61 -12.35
CA LEU A 305 -14.76 2.16 -11.70
C LEU A 305 -15.02 1.73 -10.26
N GLU A 306 -14.32 0.67 -9.83
CA GLU A 306 -14.15 0.42 -8.41
C GLU A 306 -13.23 1.51 -7.83
N VAL A 307 -13.63 2.10 -6.72
CA VAL A 307 -12.83 3.11 -6.02
C VAL A 307 -12.30 2.51 -4.74
N ILE A 308 -11.03 2.66 -4.48
CA ILE A 308 -10.32 2.13 -3.32
C ILE A 308 -9.62 3.30 -2.62
N LEU A 309 -9.84 3.44 -1.32
CA LEU A 309 -9.15 4.44 -0.50
C LEU A 309 -7.87 3.87 0.07
N ASP A 310 -6.73 4.50 -0.18
CA ASP A 310 -5.42 4.11 0.34
C ASP A 310 -4.77 5.24 1.16
N GLY A 311 -4.44 4.94 2.41
CA GLY A 311 -3.76 5.85 3.33
C GLY A 311 -4.62 6.35 4.49
N GLY A 312 -3.98 6.60 5.64
CA GLY A 312 -4.59 7.21 6.82
C GLY A 312 -5.51 6.36 7.68
N VAL A 313 -5.96 5.19 7.20
CA VAL A 313 -6.87 4.31 7.97
C VAL A 313 -6.16 3.72 9.19
N ARG A 314 -6.71 3.94 10.39
CA ARG A 314 -6.14 3.51 11.68
C ARG A 314 -7.16 2.89 12.63
N ARG A 315 -8.46 3.02 12.33
CA ARG A 315 -9.58 2.59 13.19
C ARG A 315 -10.71 2.00 12.34
N GLY A 316 -11.52 1.12 12.93
CA GLY A 316 -12.75 0.64 12.28
C GLY A 316 -13.72 1.78 11.94
N THR A 317 -13.76 2.83 12.76
CA THR A 317 -14.55 4.05 12.46
C THR A 317 -14.06 4.78 11.21
N HIS A 318 -12.77 4.75 10.88
CA HIS A 318 -12.26 5.31 9.62
C HIS A 318 -12.77 4.51 8.42
N VAL A 319 -12.81 3.18 8.54
CA VAL A 319 -13.40 2.33 7.50
C VAL A 319 -14.87 2.65 7.32
N LEU A 320 -15.64 2.74 8.42
CA LEU A 320 -17.06 3.09 8.38
C LEU A 320 -17.27 4.45 7.72
N LYS A 321 -16.51 5.48 8.09
CA LYS A 321 -16.58 6.82 7.49
C LYS A 321 -16.29 6.79 5.99
N ALA A 322 -15.25 6.06 5.58
CA ALA A 322 -14.95 5.88 4.17
C ALA A 322 -16.10 5.20 3.42
N CYS A 323 -16.67 4.11 3.98
CA CYS A 323 -17.81 3.43 3.40
C CYS A 323 -19.04 4.33 3.26
N LEU A 324 -19.33 5.17 4.25
CA LEU A 324 -20.49 6.08 4.23
C LEU A 324 -20.35 7.20 3.18
N LEU A 325 -19.16 7.74 2.95
CA LEU A 325 -18.94 8.74 1.88
C LEU A 325 -19.24 8.18 0.48
N TYR A 326 -19.20 6.90 0.32
CA TYR A 326 -19.48 6.19 -0.91
C TYR A 326 -20.98 6.00 -1.17
N THR A 327 -21.75 5.93 -0.10
CA THR A 327 -23.20 5.72 -0.14
C THR A 327 -23.99 7.00 0.06
N SER A 328 -23.40 8.17 -0.21
CA SER A 328 -24.02 9.48 0.05
C SER A 328 -25.33 9.74 -0.69
N ASP A 329 -25.66 8.96 -1.73
CA ASP A 329 -27.02 8.94 -2.30
C ASP A 329 -28.07 8.25 -1.40
N ALA A 330 -27.62 7.44 -0.44
CA ALA A 330 -28.52 6.78 0.51
C ALA A 330 -28.90 7.67 1.70
N ALA A 331 -28.24 8.81 1.90
CA ALA A 331 -28.58 9.77 2.97
C ALA A 331 -29.84 10.59 2.66
N ASP A 332 -30.26 10.70 1.41
CA ASP A 332 -31.51 11.32 1.00
C ASP A 332 -32.71 10.35 1.03
N GLU A 333 -32.47 9.05 1.05
CA GLU A 333 -33.51 8.06 1.29
C GLU A 333 -33.56 7.67 2.77
N ARG A 334 -34.68 7.97 3.41
CA ARG A 334 -34.99 7.71 4.83
C ARG A 334 -35.08 6.22 5.15
N SER A 335 -34.10 5.43 4.88
CA SER A 335 -34.11 4.03 5.33
C SER A 335 -32.72 3.46 5.44
N SER A 336 -32.44 2.98 6.66
CA SER A 336 -31.39 2.02 7.07
C SER A 336 -30.17 1.91 6.16
N VAL A 337 -29.01 2.25 6.68
CA VAL A 337 -27.71 1.92 6.07
C VAL A 337 -27.68 0.40 5.90
N ASP A 338 -28.04 -0.07 4.72
CA ASP A 338 -27.75 -1.40 4.26
C ASP A 338 -26.25 -1.44 3.92
N LEU A 339 -25.45 -2.06 4.78
CA LEU A 339 -24.03 -2.32 4.54
C LEU A 339 -23.83 -3.38 3.44
N GLY A 340 -24.92 -3.88 2.86
CA GLY A 340 -24.99 -4.93 1.86
C GLY A 340 -24.83 -4.46 0.43
N GLY A 341 -23.81 -3.74 0.12
CA GLY A 341 -23.48 -3.61 -1.28
C GLY A 341 -22.87 -2.31 -1.70
N ARG A 342 -21.61 -2.16 -1.57
CA ARG A 342 -20.64 -1.59 -2.51
C ARG A 342 -19.38 -1.11 -1.80
N ARG A 343 -18.42 -1.84 -1.96
CA ARG A 343 -16.96 -1.87 -2.11
C ARG A 343 -16.19 -0.60 -1.75
N ILE A 344 -15.49 -0.62 -0.62
CA ILE A 344 -14.41 0.34 -0.34
C ILE A 344 -13.35 -0.24 0.56
N ILE A 345 -12.13 0.12 0.19
CA ILE A 345 -11.03 0.01 1.13
C ILE A 345 -10.09 1.15 1.00
#